data_fc2a53a25238d5e768347c73e2fa85ab
#
_entry.id   fc2a53a25238d5e768347c73e2fa85ab
#
_cell.length_a   1.000
_cell.length_b   1.000
_cell.length_c   1.000
_cell.angle_alpha   90.00
_cell.angle_beta   90.00
_cell.angle_gamma   90.00
#
_symmetry.space_group_name_H-M   'P 1'
#
loop_
_entity.id
_entity.type
_entity.pdbx_description
1 polymer ?
#
loop_
_entity_poly.entity_id
_entity_poly.type
_entity_poly.pdbx_seq_one_letter_code
_entity_poly.pdbx_strand_id
1 'polypeptide(L)'
;VKARIPFAGILLPAFLAAASLHSQALPGGSEIQVAASATYQVAPAIASDAAGTVYTVVWQKQIADGWDIYARQYTPSGGTLAAGPEFRVNTLTAGCQQLPAVAADFNGNFVVVWQSDQDPGGGTGVYARRYNRAGTALDAAEFRVHATAAGNQARPAVAVAPDGRFLVVWQSDQPGGSQGWDILAQAYNAGGTTAGVETLVNSLTAGAQSSPRAAYLSAPTAGFAVVWESAGAVLTRRLGITGATLDAADRQVNTTATGFQRSPAVAADPSGNYAIVWESWGADGSTSRVLGRRFQGVSPLNATDLTIDASVAATQQRNPAVSSDTLGNWLVSWDSLGDDPSGAGLVARQIDNRQNPVGAKVVLNNTLTAGDQTLSGLTLTQGSRLLAVWQSLTPAADSAVIEARSGTLAGGDFYTVQPCRLLDTRNPSGPLGGPALSSGSQRVFPVVAQSLCGIPATAKALSVNVTAVGAAAVGSVNLYPGDGPALGTVVVNFSPSRSTIADNAHVLLSRDGSGNLAALATITGGGQVHLILDVNGYYQ
;
A
#
# COMPACT_ATOMS: atom_id res chain seq x y z
N VAL A 1 71.45 -23.67 -29.82
CA VAL A 1 70.68 -22.43 -29.98
C VAL A 1 69.19 -22.76 -29.76
N LYS A 2 68.63 -22.50 -28.59
CA LYS A 2 67.23 -22.70 -28.26
C LYS A 2 66.54 -21.35 -28.34
N ALA A 3 65.61 -21.21 -29.28
CA ALA A 3 64.73 -20.07 -29.40
C ALA A 3 63.63 -20.11 -28.32
N ARG A 4 63.46 -19.05 -27.54
CA ARG A 4 62.35 -18.84 -26.62
C ARG A 4 61.23 -18.13 -27.40
N ILE A 5 60.02 -18.69 -27.35
CA ILE A 5 58.81 -18.04 -27.82
C ILE A 5 58.22 -17.24 -26.65
N PRO A 6 57.88 -15.98 -26.79
CA PRO A 6 57.20 -15.23 -25.72
C PRO A 6 55.70 -15.54 -25.70
N PHE A 7 55.19 -15.86 -24.52
CA PHE A 7 53.75 -15.94 -24.25
C PHE A 7 53.17 -14.52 -24.32
N ALA A 8 52.31 -14.30 -25.30
CA ALA A 8 51.47 -13.12 -25.34
C ALA A 8 50.27 -13.34 -24.38
N GLY A 9 50.22 -12.51 -23.34
CA GLY A 9 49.10 -12.50 -22.43
C GLY A 9 47.82 -12.00 -23.14
N ILE A 10 46.80 -12.82 -23.16
CA ILE A 10 45.46 -12.42 -23.60
C ILE A 10 44.84 -11.62 -22.45
N LEU A 11 44.76 -10.30 -22.61
CA LEU A 11 43.87 -9.46 -21.81
C LEU A 11 42.43 -9.79 -22.18
N LEU A 12 41.73 -10.48 -21.29
CA LEU A 12 40.27 -10.50 -21.34
C LEU A 12 39.76 -9.08 -21.07
N PRO A 13 38.91 -8.50 -21.92
CA PRO A 13 38.21 -7.27 -21.56
C PRO A 13 37.26 -7.60 -20.41
N ALA A 14 37.46 -6.89 -19.27
CA ALA A 14 36.47 -6.86 -18.22
C ALA A 14 35.19 -6.25 -18.82
N PHE A 15 34.19 -7.08 -19.05
CA PHE A 15 32.84 -6.59 -19.25
C PHE A 15 32.40 -5.91 -17.94
N LEU A 16 32.55 -4.60 -17.87
CA LEU A 16 31.70 -3.82 -16.99
C LEU A 16 30.28 -4.07 -17.44
N ALA A 17 29.56 -4.90 -16.69
CA ALA A 17 28.12 -4.91 -16.75
C ALA A 17 27.68 -3.50 -16.37
N ALA A 18 27.30 -2.70 -17.37
CA ALA A 18 26.58 -1.48 -17.16
C ALA A 18 25.27 -1.93 -16.48
N ALA A 19 25.22 -1.77 -15.14
CA ALA A 19 23.96 -1.79 -14.43
C ALA A 19 23.13 -0.69 -15.10
N SER A 20 22.10 -1.09 -15.86
CA SER A 20 21.14 -0.17 -16.40
C SER A 20 20.52 0.53 -15.19
N LEU A 21 20.92 1.76 -14.97
CA LEU A 21 20.26 2.69 -14.05
C LEU A 21 18.85 2.89 -14.64
N HIS A 22 17.92 2.04 -14.21
CA HIS A 22 16.51 2.34 -14.38
C HIS A 22 16.26 3.52 -13.46
N SER A 23 16.32 4.73 -14.01
CA SER A 23 15.88 5.92 -13.32
C SER A 23 14.41 5.74 -13.05
N GLN A 24 14.05 5.65 -11.79
CA GLN A 24 12.67 5.72 -11.36
C GLN A 24 12.15 7.09 -11.80
N ALA A 25 11.35 7.13 -12.86
CA ALA A 25 10.62 8.32 -13.23
C ALA A 25 9.45 8.45 -12.22
N LEU A 26 9.73 9.05 -11.06
CA LEU A 26 8.69 9.61 -10.21
C LEU A 26 8.42 11.05 -10.66
N PRO A 27 7.41 11.59 -10.25
CA PRO A 27 6.14 12.03 -10.78
C PRO A 27 6.30 13.23 -11.72
N GLY A 28 5.59 13.21 -12.83
CA GLY A 28 5.46 14.34 -13.74
C GLY A 28 4.53 15.47 -13.23
N GLY A 29 3.97 15.34 -12.02
CA GLY A 29 3.11 16.37 -11.43
C GLY A 29 3.90 17.49 -10.75
N SER A 30 3.40 18.74 -10.88
CA SER A 30 3.88 19.87 -10.09
C SER A 30 3.44 19.73 -8.64
N GLU A 31 4.22 20.28 -7.72
CA GLU A 31 3.80 20.46 -6.34
C GLU A 31 2.65 21.46 -6.27
N ILE A 32 1.68 21.18 -5.43
CA ILE A 32 0.53 22.05 -5.20
C ILE A 32 0.40 22.33 -3.70
N GLN A 33 -0.01 23.54 -3.38
CA GLN A 33 -0.41 23.88 -2.03
C GLN A 33 -1.85 23.41 -1.80
N VAL A 34 -2.05 22.48 -0.86
CA VAL A 34 -3.36 21.91 -0.53
C VAL A 34 -4.24 22.94 0.14
N ALA A 35 -3.66 23.72 1.04
CA ALA A 35 -4.38 24.74 1.77
C ALA A 35 -3.53 25.99 1.88
N ALA A 36 -4.01 27.09 1.30
CA ALA A 36 -3.41 28.40 1.41
C ALA A 36 -4.05 29.14 2.60
N SER A 37 -3.31 29.38 3.67
CA SER A 37 -3.78 30.13 4.81
C SER A 37 -2.63 30.79 5.55
N ALA A 38 -2.90 31.93 6.16
CA ALA A 38 -1.98 32.58 7.10
C ALA A 38 -1.92 31.88 8.48
N THR A 39 -2.64 30.75 8.63
CA THR A 39 -2.69 29.97 9.88
C THR A 39 -1.90 28.67 9.75
N TYR A 40 -1.40 28.16 10.86
CA TYR A 40 -0.71 26.86 10.91
C TYR A 40 -1.60 25.72 10.45
N GLN A 41 -1.07 24.87 9.57
CA GLN A 41 -1.74 23.69 9.07
C GLN A 41 -0.72 22.54 9.05
N VAL A 42 -1.02 21.47 9.78
CA VAL A 42 -0.09 20.37 10.03
C VAL A 42 -0.81 19.01 10.10
N ALA A 43 -0.03 17.94 10.23
CA ALA A 43 -0.50 16.57 10.36
C ALA A 43 -1.46 16.14 9.23
N PRO A 44 -1.03 16.19 7.96
CA PRO A 44 -1.85 15.75 6.85
C PRO A 44 -2.00 14.23 6.82
N ALA A 45 -3.18 13.77 6.38
CA ALA A 45 -3.44 12.40 6.01
C ALA A 45 -4.23 12.35 4.70
N ILE A 46 -4.15 11.24 3.98
CA ILE A 46 -4.74 11.09 2.66
C ILE A 46 -5.36 9.72 2.47
N ALA A 47 -6.48 9.69 1.75
CA ALA A 47 -7.10 8.49 1.21
C ALA A 47 -7.57 8.72 -0.22
N SER A 48 -7.77 7.64 -0.97
CA SER A 48 -8.35 7.69 -2.31
C SER A 48 -9.37 6.57 -2.52
N ASP A 49 -10.25 6.75 -3.49
CA ASP A 49 -10.97 5.61 -4.05
C ASP A 49 -10.00 4.65 -4.75
N ALA A 50 -10.41 3.41 -4.97
CA ALA A 50 -9.56 2.39 -5.57
C ALA A 50 -9.05 2.78 -6.97
N ALA A 51 -9.86 3.48 -7.74
CA ALA A 51 -9.51 3.90 -9.11
C ALA A 51 -8.64 5.17 -9.17
N GLY A 52 -8.43 5.87 -8.05
CA GLY A 52 -7.68 7.15 -8.02
C GLY A 52 -8.37 8.26 -8.78
N THR A 53 -9.70 8.30 -8.72
CA THR A 53 -10.49 9.35 -9.35
C THR A 53 -10.91 10.44 -8.37
N VAL A 54 -10.83 10.14 -7.06
CA VAL A 54 -10.99 11.12 -5.98
C VAL A 54 -9.94 10.86 -4.91
N TYR A 55 -9.26 11.90 -4.49
CA TYR A 55 -8.35 11.92 -3.34
C TYR A 55 -8.92 12.83 -2.27
N THR A 56 -8.95 12.37 -1.03
CA THR A 56 -9.37 13.17 0.13
C THR A 56 -8.16 13.41 1.01
N VAL A 57 -7.80 14.68 1.20
CA VAL A 57 -6.74 15.11 2.12
C VAL A 57 -7.41 15.72 3.35
N VAL A 58 -6.98 15.32 4.53
CA VAL A 58 -7.41 15.88 5.82
C VAL A 58 -6.18 16.41 6.56
N TRP A 59 -6.38 17.44 7.38
CA TRP A 59 -5.32 18.06 8.19
C TRP A 59 -5.91 18.77 9.41
N GLN A 60 -5.08 19.07 10.39
CA GLN A 60 -5.44 19.98 11.46
C GLN A 60 -5.02 21.40 11.11
N LYS A 61 -5.92 22.35 11.36
CA LYS A 61 -5.74 23.78 11.09
C LYS A 61 -5.92 24.56 12.38
N GLN A 62 -4.97 25.43 12.67
CA GLN A 62 -5.05 26.31 13.82
C GLN A 62 -6.17 27.33 13.65
N ILE A 63 -6.98 27.47 14.68
CA ILE A 63 -8.05 28.46 14.82
C ILE A 63 -7.79 29.30 16.07
N ALA A 64 -8.63 30.33 16.31
CA ALA A 64 -8.44 31.24 17.44
C ALA A 64 -8.40 30.53 18.81
N ASP A 65 -9.21 29.49 18.98
CA ASP A 65 -9.40 28.80 20.27
C ASP A 65 -8.84 27.37 20.28
N GLY A 66 -7.88 27.02 19.37
CA GLY A 66 -7.28 25.70 19.32
C GLY A 66 -7.05 25.18 17.90
N TRP A 67 -7.47 23.94 17.64
CA TRP A 67 -7.29 23.25 16.37
C TRP A 67 -8.60 22.59 15.92
N ASP A 68 -8.90 22.69 14.62
CA ASP A 68 -10.00 21.99 13.97
C ASP A 68 -9.48 21.08 12.85
N ILE A 69 -10.25 20.04 12.51
CA ILE A 69 -9.97 19.16 11.39
C ILE A 69 -10.66 19.69 10.13
N TYR A 70 -9.86 19.87 9.09
CA TYR A 70 -10.31 20.27 7.75
C TYR A 70 -10.05 19.20 6.73
N ALA A 71 -10.80 19.24 5.65
CA ALA A 71 -10.67 18.35 4.51
C ALA A 71 -10.82 19.09 3.19
N ARG A 72 -10.20 18.56 2.15
CA ARG A 72 -10.39 18.94 0.74
C ARG A 72 -10.27 17.74 -0.16
N GLN A 73 -11.12 17.66 -1.17
CA GLN A 73 -11.06 16.63 -2.19
C GLN A 73 -10.37 17.14 -3.45
N TYR A 74 -9.71 16.22 -4.15
CA TYR A 74 -9.04 16.47 -5.42
C TYR A 74 -9.45 15.43 -6.44
N THR A 75 -9.65 15.88 -7.68
CA THR A 75 -9.92 14.98 -8.82
C THR A 75 -8.88 15.18 -9.91
N PRO A 76 -8.30 14.09 -10.46
CA PRO A 76 -7.40 14.22 -11.62
C PRO A 76 -8.09 14.85 -12.80
N SER A 77 -7.44 15.84 -13.42
CA SER A 77 -7.96 16.57 -14.59
C SER A 77 -6.80 16.99 -15.50
N GLY A 78 -6.70 16.41 -16.70
CA GLY A 78 -5.71 16.82 -17.70
C GLY A 78 -4.25 16.81 -17.24
N GLY A 79 -3.84 15.87 -16.38
CA GLY A 79 -2.49 15.80 -15.82
C GLY A 79 -2.27 16.66 -14.56
N THR A 80 -3.29 17.37 -14.10
CA THR A 80 -3.30 18.16 -12.86
C THR A 80 -4.32 17.65 -11.87
N LEU A 81 -4.41 18.26 -10.69
CA LEU A 81 -5.42 17.97 -9.69
C LEU A 81 -6.38 19.16 -9.55
N ALA A 82 -7.64 18.94 -9.87
CA ALA A 82 -8.69 19.93 -9.63
C ALA A 82 -9.11 19.87 -8.15
N ALA A 83 -8.97 21.00 -7.45
CA ALA A 83 -9.32 21.14 -6.04
C ALA A 83 -10.81 21.42 -5.86
N GLY A 84 -11.46 20.65 -4.99
CA GLY A 84 -12.78 20.95 -4.46
C GLY A 84 -12.75 22.03 -3.36
N PRO A 85 -13.90 22.37 -2.79
CA PRO A 85 -13.97 23.28 -1.65
C PRO A 85 -13.33 22.67 -0.41
N GLU A 86 -12.70 23.52 0.42
CA GLU A 86 -12.30 23.17 1.78
C GLU A 86 -13.53 23.13 2.67
N PHE A 87 -13.60 22.15 3.57
CA PHE A 87 -14.67 22.07 4.56
C PHE A 87 -14.15 21.57 5.90
N ARG A 88 -14.81 21.98 6.99
CA ARG A 88 -14.51 21.53 8.33
C ARG A 88 -15.17 20.17 8.58
N VAL A 89 -14.42 19.25 9.16
CA VAL A 89 -14.86 17.88 9.46
C VAL A 89 -15.63 17.81 10.78
N ASN A 90 -15.04 18.35 11.86
CA ASN A 90 -15.64 18.35 13.18
C ASN A 90 -16.77 19.39 13.29
N THR A 91 -17.80 19.08 14.08
CA THR A 91 -18.89 20.01 14.42
C THR A 91 -18.65 20.70 15.76
N LEU A 92 -18.03 19.99 16.73
CA LEU A 92 -17.55 20.59 17.98
C LEU A 92 -16.30 21.42 17.70
N THR A 93 -16.33 22.70 18.03
CA THR A 93 -15.29 23.67 17.68
C THR A 93 -14.53 24.23 18.86
N ALA A 94 -14.98 23.97 20.08
CA ALA A 94 -14.24 24.37 21.26
C ALA A 94 -13.09 23.39 21.50
N GLY A 95 -11.95 23.87 22.02
CA GLY A 95 -10.78 23.08 22.32
C GLY A 95 -10.00 22.60 21.08
N CYS A 96 -9.25 21.52 21.22
CA CYS A 96 -8.34 21.01 20.19
C CYS A 96 -8.85 19.72 19.55
N GLN A 97 -9.01 19.76 18.24
CA GLN A 97 -9.24 18.61 17.38
C GLN A 97 -7.94 18.34 16.61
N GLN A 98 -7.30 17.19 16.82
CA GLN A 98 -5.92 16.97 16.38
C GLN A 98 -5.69 15.55 15.83
N LEU A 99 -4.53 15.38 15.17
CA LEU A 99 -4.04 14.07 14.68
C LEU A 99 -5.09 13.33 13.85
N PRO A 100 -5.58 13.91 12.75
CA PRO A 100 -6.57 13.26 11.91
C PRO A 100 -5.96 12.07 11.17
N ALA A 101 -6.80 11.05 10.94
CA ALA A 101 -6.52 9.99 9.98
C ALA A 101 -7.75 9.78 9.11
N VAL A 102 -7.54 9.32 7.88
CA VAL A 102 -8.60 9.10 6.89
C VAL A 102 -8.36 7.81 6.13
N ALA A 103 -9.43 7.08 5.84
CA ALA A 103 -9.43 5.95 4.93
C ALA A 103 -10.72 5.92 4.12
N ALA A 104 -10.66 5.36 2.91
CA ALA A 104 -11.79 5.31 1.99
C ALA A 104 -12.10 3.86 1.57
N ASP A 105 -13.37 3.62 1.21
CA ASP A 105 -13.82 2.38 0.62
C ASP A 105 -13.53 2.35 -0.90
N PHE A 106 -13.87 1.22 -1.54
CA PHE A 106 -13.68 1.04 -2.98
C PHE A 106 -14.36 2.14 -3.82
N ASN A 107 -15.51 2.63 -3.37
CA ASN A 107 -16.33 3.63 -4.07
C ASN A 107 -15.92 5.08 -3.75
N GLY A 108 -15.02 5.29 -2.80
CA GLY A 108 -14.56 6.61 -2.37
C GLY A 108 -15.40 7.25 -1.26
N ASN A 109 -16.32 6.52 -0.62
CA ASN A 109 -16.84 6.97 0.66
C ASN A 109 -15.72 6.86 1.69
N PHE A 110 -15.66 7.78 2.65
CA PHE A 110 -14.53 7.86 3.56
C PHE A 110 -14.93 8.12 5.01
N VAL A 111 -14.05 7.72 5.89
CA VAL A 111 -14.15 7.93 7.34
C VAL A 111 -12.95 8.76 7.78
N VAL A 112 -13.22 9.82 8.52
CA VAL A 112 -12.20 10.63 9.20
C VAL A 112 -12.29 10.34 10.70
N VAL A 113 -11.14 10.09 11.32
CA VAL A 113 -11.01 9.93 12.76
C VAL A 113 -10.01 10.94 13.30
N TRP A 114 -10.18 11.40 14.54
CA TRP A 114 -9.27 12.36 15.17
C TRP A 114 -9.30 12.24 16.68
N GLN A 115 -8.32 12.85 17.34
CA GLN A 115 -8.26 13.04 18.77
C GLN A 115 -8.89 14.39 19.15
N SER A 116 -9.69 14.41 20.21
CA SER A 116 -10.32 15.61 20.75
C SER A 116 -10.02 15.74 22.26
N ASP A 117 -9.77 16.95 22.74
CA ASP A 117 -9.61 17.24 24.17
C ASP A 117 -10.94 17.48 24.90
N GLN A 118 -12.06 17.27 24.24
CA GLN A 118 -13.42 17.51 24.75
C GLN A 118 -14.17 16.23 25.10
N ASP A 119 -13.47 15.20 25.58
CA ASP A 119 -14.18 14.00 26.00
C ASP A 119 -14.96 14.25 27.31
N PRO A 120 -16.26 13.88 27.38
CA PRO A 120 -17.06 14.06 28.57
C PRO A 120 -16.53 13.39 29.84
N GLY A 121 -15.65 12.40 29.69
CA GLY A 121 -14.96 11.70 30.77
C GLY A 121 -13.75 12.45 31.34
N GLY A 122 -13.37 13.55 30.71
CA GLY A 122 -12.11 14.27 30.94
C GLY A 122 -10.93 13.59 30.22
N GLY A 123 -9.91 14.38 29.86
CA GLY A 123 -8.80 13.90 29.02
C GLY A 123 -9.08 14.00 27.54
N THR A 124 -8.41 13.17 26.74
CA THR A 124 -8.60 13.12 25.29
C THR A 124 -9.47 11.95 24.88
N GLY A 125 -10.32 12.15 23.86
CA GLY A 125 -11.17 11.12 23.27
C GLY A 125 -10.93 10.94 21.77
N VAL A 126 -11.35 9.81 21.22
CA VAL A 126 -11.31 9.52 19.79
C VAL A 126 -12.70 9.67 19.20
N TYR A 127 -12.79 10.46 18.14
CA TYR A 127 -14.03 10.78 17.43
C TYR A 127 -13.91 10.41 15.97
N ALA A 128 -15.06 10.19 15.32
CA ALA A 128 -15.15 9.83 13.91
C ALA A 128 -16.35 10.51 13.24
N ARG A 129 -16.25 10.71 11.91
CA ARG A 129 -17.35 11.13 11.05
C ARG A 129 -17.19 10.53 9.68
N ARG A 130 -18.31 10.07 9.10
CA ARG A 130 -18.35 9.43 7.78
C ARG A 130 -18.86 10.37 6.72
N TYR A 131 -18.37 10.20 5.52
CA TYR A 131 -18.71 11.00 4.36
C TYR A 131 -18.94 10.09 3.15
N ASN A 132 -19.85 10.52 2.26
CA ASN A 132 -19.94 9.90 0.95
C ASN A 132 -18.81 10.40 0.02
N ARG A 133 -18.68 9.77 -1.14
CA ARG A 133 -17.69 10.13 -2.17
C ARG A 133 -17.68 11.62 -2.54
N ALA A 134 -18.84 12.29 -2.48
CA ALA A 134 -18.96 13.71 -2.83
C ALA A 134 -18.57 14.66 -1.68
N GLY A 135 -18.09 14.13 -0.55
CA GLY A 135 -17.74 14.92 0.63
C GLY A 135 -18.95 15.35 1.47
N THR A 136 -20.14 14.80 1.20
CA THR A 136 -21.33 15.07 2.03
C THR A 136 -21.28 14.17 3.27
N ALA A 137 -21.46 14.77 4.45
CA ALA A 137 -21.49 14.02 5.70
C ALA A 137 -22.68 13.04 5.73
N LEU A 138 -22.40 11.80 6.12
CA LEU A 138 -23.39 10.74 6.35
C LEU A 138 -23.92 10.77 7.79
N ASP A 139 -23.14 11.36 8.70
CA ASP A 139 -23.50 11.53 10.10
C ASP A 139 -23.84 13.01 10.37
N ALA A 140 -24.92 13.27 11.12
CA ALA A 140 -25.35 14.62 11.45
C ALA A 140 -24.29 15.39 12.27
N ALA A 141 -23.58 14.66 13.16
CA ALA A 141 -22.43 15.14 13.93
C ALA A 141 -21.40 14.03 14.03
N GLU A 142 -20.20 14.33 14.54
CA GLU A 142 -19.23 13.32 14.92
C GLU A 142 -19.80 12.38 15.99
N PHE A 143 -19.30 11.15 16.02
CA PHE A 143 -19.59 10.19 17.07
C PHE A 143 -18.32 9.78 17.81
N ARG A 144 -18.45 9.52 19.10
CA ARG A 144 -17.37 9.01 19.93
C ARG A 144 -17.10 7.53 19.58
N VAL A 145 -15.84 7.19 19.35
CA VAL A 145 -15.43 5.84 18.94
C VAL A 145 -15.32 4.91 20.16
N HIS A 146 -14.66 5.37 21.20
CA HIS A 146 -14.38 4.55 22.40
C HIS A 146 -15.59 4.49 23.35
N ALA A 147 -15.79 3.31 23.95
CA ALA A 147 -16.88 3.09 24.90
C ALA A 147 -16.53 3.62 26.30
N THR A 148 -15.28 3.47 26.72
CA THR A 148 -14.83 3.87 28.05
C THR A 148 -14.49 5.35 28.08
N ALA A 149 -15.01 6.05 29.09
CA ALA A 149 -14.84 7.49 29.25
C ALA A 149 -13.65 7.87 30.17
N ALA A 150 -12.96 6.91 30.75
CA ALA A 150 -11.86 7.19 31.67
C ALA A 150 -10.50 7.19 30.93
N GLY A 151 -9.61 8.10 31.36
CA GLY A 151 -8.25 8.19 30.80
C GLY A 151 -8.21 8.89 29.42
N ASN A 152 -7.03 8.84 28.80
CA ASN A 152 -6.79 9.43 27.50
C ASN A 152 -6.91 8.39 26.40
N GLN A 153 -7.61 8.75 25.35
CA GLN A 153 -7.73 7.99 24.11
C GLN A 153 -7.06 8.83 23.01
N ALA A 154 -5.99 8.34 22.41
CA ALA A 154 -5.11 9.17 21.59
C ALA A 154 -4.59 8.48 20.33
N ARG A 155 -4.07 9.25 19.38
CA ARG A 155 -3.40 8.79 18.16
C ARG A 155 -4.23 7.77 17.37
N PRO A 156 -5.45 8.11 16.95
CA PRO A 156 -6.29 7.20 16.20
C PRO A 156 -5.73 6.90 14.82
N ALA A 157 -6.02 5.69 14.32
CA ALA A 157 -5.88 5.34 12.93
C ALA A 157 -7.11 4.57 12.46
N VAL A 158 -7.40 4.59 11.16
CA VAL A 158 -8.56 3.96 10.56
C VAL A 158 -8.18 3.16 9.33
N ALA A 159 -8.79 1.99 9.17
CA ALA A 159 -8.72 1.19 7.94
C ALA A 159 -10.14 0.84 7.49
N VAL A 160 -10.41 0.96 6.20
CA VAL A 160 -11.72 0.71 5.60
C VAL A 160 -11.63 -0.45 4.63
N ALA A 161 -12.57 -1.39 4.72
CA ALA A 161 -12.75 -2.48 3.78
C ALA A 161 -13.43 -1.99 2.48
N PRO A 162 -13.28 -2.68 1.34
CA PRO A 162 -13.89 -2.29 0.07
C PRO A 162 -15.41 -2.11 0.12
N ASP A 163 -16.09 -2.79 1.03
CA ASP A 163 -17.55 -2.75 1.24
C ASP A 163 -18.00 -1.67 2.25
N GLY A 164 -17.08 -0.83 2.72
CA GLY A 164 -17.34 0.27 3.63
C GLY A 164 -17.33 -0.10 5.12
N ARG A 165 -17.13 -1.37 5.51
CA ARG A 165 -16.84 -1.73 6.91
C ARG A 165 -15.49 -1.18 7.32
N PHE A 166 -15.32 -0.79 8.58
CA PHE A 166 -14.08 -0.16 8.99
C PHE A 166 -13.67 -0.51 10.43
N LEU A 167 -12.39 -0.39 10.70
CA LEU A 167 -11.77 -0.54 12.01
C LEU A 167 -11.10 0.78 12.40
N VAL A 168 -11.40 1.26 13.59
CA VAL A 168 -10.63 2.34 14.24
C VAL A 168 -9.76 1.71 15.31
N VAL A 169 -8.49 2.10 15.36
CA VAL A 169 -7.53 1.70 16.38
C VAL A 169 -6.95 2.94 17.04
N TRP A 170 -6.64 2.87 18.33
CA TRP A 170 -6.06 3.98 19.09
C TRP A 170 -5.25 3.48 20.27
N GLN A 171 -4.45 4.34 20.87
CA GLN A 171 -3.80 4.08 22.15
C GLN A 171 -4.62 4.66 23.30
N SER A 172 -4.68 3.93 24.42
CA SER A 172 -5.46 4.26 25.61
C SER A 172 -4.62 4.07 26.87
N ASP A 173 -4.67 5.03 27.78
CA ASP A 173 -4.03 4.96 29.09
C ASP A 173 -5.03 4.57 30.20
N GLN A 174 -6.10 3.87 29.84
CA GLN A 174 -7.15 3.50 30.79
C GLN A 174 -6.59 2.80 32.04
N PRO A 175 -7.08 3.19 33.22
CA PRO A 175 -6.73 2.50 34.45
C PRO A 175 -7.36 1.09 34.46
N GLY A 176 -6.61 0.08 34.36
CA GLY A 176 -7.17 -1.29 34.42
C GLY A 176 -6.20 -2.43 34.31
N GLY A 177 -4.98 -2.21 33.96
CA GLY A 177 -4.13 -3.36 33.78
C GLY A 177 -2.65 -3.11 33.91
N SER A 178 -2.12 -2.16 33.22
CA SER A 178 -0.68 -2.02 33.15
C SER A 178 -0.23 -0.58 33.35
N GLN A 179 1.01 -0.44 33.69
CA GLN A 179 1.64 0.87 33.80
C GLN A 179 2.00 1.36 32.40
N GLY A 180 1.03 1.91 31.65
CA GLY A 180 1.32 2.47 30.33
C GLY A 180 0.09 2.57 29.42
N TRP A 181 0.36 2.75 28.14
CA TRP A 181 -0.64 2.79 27.09
C TRP A 181 -0.87 1.38 26.50
N ASP A 182 -2.12 1.08 26.18
CA ASP A 182 -2.53 -0.13 25.46
C ASP A 182 -3.16 0.24 24.11
N ILE A 183 -3.23 -0.72 23.18
CA ILE A 183 -3.90 -0.53 21.89
C ILE A 183 -5.30 -1.11 21.94
N LEU A 184 -6.28 -0.27 21.67
CA LEU A 184 -7.69 -0.64 21.56
C LEU A 184 -8.18 -0.53 20.12
N ALA A 185 -9.25 -1.25 19.82
CA ALA A 185 -9.89 -1.25 18.51
C ALA A 185 -11.41 -1.35 18.62
N GLN A 186 -12.12 -0.67 17.72
CA GLN A 186 -13.56 -0.83 17.50
C GLN A 186 -13.86 -1.01 16.02
N ALA A 187 -14.52 -2.10 15.68
CA ALA A 187 -14.99 -2.35 14.32
C ALA A 187 -16.40 -1.81 14.10
N TYR A 188 -16.69 -1.42 12.87
CA TYR A 188 -17.97 -0.84 12.44
C TYR A 188 -18.47 -1.47 11.14
N ASN A 189 -19.77 -1.58 11.01
CA ASN A 189 -20.45 -1.84 9.73
C ASN A 189 -20.39 -0.58 8.85
N ALA A 190 -20.59 -0.74 7.55
CA ALA A 190 -20.63 0.38 6.59
C ALA A 190 -21.64 1.48 6.96
N GLY A 191 -22.73 1.10 7.62
CA GLY A 191 -23.74 2.01 8.15
C GLY A 191 -23.32 2.81 9.42
N GLY A 192 -22.12 2.57 9.97
CA GLY A 192 -21.61 3.25 11.17
C GLY A 192 -22.06 2.65 12.50
N THR A 193 -22.79 1.53 12.47
CA THR A 193 -23.08 0.79 13.71
C THR A 193 -21.90 -0.08 14.09
N THR A 194 -21.66 -0.27 15.39
CA THR A 194 -20.57 -1.15 15.87
C THR A 194 -20.75 -2.59 15.37
N ALA A 195 -19.66 -3.23 14.99
CA ALA A 195 -19.62 -4.60 14.47
C ALA A 195 -18.93 -5.55 15.46
N GLY A 196 -19.20 -5.39 16.72
CA GLY A 196 -18.59 -6.15 17.82
C GLY A 196 -18.37 -5.22 19.01
N VAL A 197 -17.62 -5.73 19.98
CA VAL A 197 -17.24 -4.97 21.17
C VAL A 197 -15.88 -4.29 20.98
N GLU A 198 -15.62 -3.26 21.77
CA GLU A 198 -14.29 -2.68 21.89
C GLU A 198 -13.30 -3.76 22.33
N THR A 199 -12.17 -3.88 21.65
CA THR A 199 -11.23 -5.00 21.80
C THR A 199 -9.85 -4.49 22.20
N LEU A 200 -9.26 -5.09 23.24
CA LEU A 200 -7.84 -4.93 23.55
C LEU A 200 -7.01 -5.69 22.50
N VAL A 201 -6.23 -4.96 21.70
CA VAL A 201 -5.47 -5.52 20.59
C VAL A 201 -4.23 -6.24 21.07
N ASN A 202 -3.41 -5.57 21.89
CA ASN A 202 -2.17 -6.17 22.41
C ASN A 202 -2.47 -7.25 23.46
N SER A 203 -1.76 -8.37 23.37
CA SER A 203 -1.76 -9.41 24.39
C SER A 203 -0.68 -9.18 25.44
N LEU A 204 0.40 -8.48 25.07
CA LEU A 204 1.46 -8.05 25.99
C LEU A 204 1.08 -6.69 26.58
N THR A 205 0.71 -6.68 27.87
CA THR A 205 0.24 -5.47 28.57
C THR A 205 1.32 -4.81 29.42
N ALA A 206 2.53 -5.37 29.48
CA ALA A 206 3.65 -4.78 30.19
C ALA A 206 4.31 -3.67 29.35
N GLY A 207 4.43 -2.48 29.93
CA GLY A 207 5.02 -1.31 29.25
C GLY A 207 4.03 -0.63 28.28
N ALA A 208 4.47 0.50 27.72
CA ALA A 208 3.63 1.30 26.82
C ALA A 208 3.55 0.68 25.42
N GLN A 209 2.33 0.57 24.93
CA GLN A 209 1.98 0.23 23.54
C GLN A 209 1.51 1.52 22.86
N SER A 210 2.09 1.93 21.75
CA SER A 210 1.82 3.25 21.18
C SER A 210 1.86 3.30 19.66
N SER A 211 1.39 4.43 19.09
CA SER A 211 1.46 4.73 17.65
C SER A 211 0.82 3.66 16.76
N PRO A 212 -0.42 3.24 17.01
CA PRO A 212 -1.07 2.20 16.23
C PRO A 212 -1.33 2.65 14.78
N ARG A 213 -1.28 1.68 13.87
CA ARG A 213 -1.72 1.81 12.46
C ARG A 213 -2.48 0.55 12.07
N ALA A 214 -3.35 0.68 11.07
CA ALA A 214 -4.12 -0.44 10.57
C ALA A 214 -4.22 -0.44 9.05
N ALA A 215 -4.32 -1.65 8.46
CA ALA A 215 -4.62 -1.85 7.05
C ALA A 215 -5.63 -2.99 6.89
N TYR A 216 -6.53 -2.86 5.91
CA TYR A 216 -7.48 -3.94 5.59
C TYR A 216 -6.78 -5.08 4.83
N LEU A 217 -7.08 -6.32 5.22
CA LEU A 217 -6.63 -7.55 4.57
C LEU A 217 -7.82 -8.22 3.87
N SER A 218 -7.69 -8.46 2.56
CA SER A 218 -8.73 -9.11 1.76
C SER A 218 -8.69 -10.65 1.87
N ALA A 219 -7.52 -11.23 2.04
CA ALA A 219 -7.27 -12.68 2.03
C ALA A 219 -6.15 -13.05 3.02
N PRO A 220 -5.97 -14.35 3.38
CA PRO A 220 -6.90 -15.48 3.16
C PRO A 220 -8.17 -15.38 4.00
N THR A 221 -8.17 -14.54 5.04
CA THR A 221 -9.31 -14.24 5.90
C THR A 221 -9.48 -12.72 5.94
N ALA A 222 -10.62 -12.23 5.49
CA ALA A 222 -10.93 -10.81 5.52
C ALA A 222 -10.85 -10.25 6.96
N GLY A 223 -10.13 -9.14 7.11
CA GLY A 223 -9.90 -8.54 8.42
C GLY A 223 -8.93 -7.37 8.34
N PHE A 224 -8.18 -7.16 9.41
CA PHE A 224 -7.26 -6.04 9.52
C PHE A 224 -5.94 -6.47 10.13
N ALA A 225 -4.82 -5.95 9.62
CA ALA A 225 -3.54 -5.98 10.30
C ALA A 225 -3.41 -4.70 11.13
N VAL A 226 -3.12 -4.85 12.42
CA VAL A 226 -2.82 -3.74 13.32
C VAL A 226 -1.35 -3.83 13.69
N VAL A 227 -0.63 -2.71 13.65
CA VAL A 227 0.79 -2.59 13.99
C VAL A 227 0.99 -1.47 15.01
N TRP A 228 1.96 -1.62 15.90
CA TRP A 228 2.23 -0.64 16.94
C TRP A 228 3.67 -0.74 17.48
N GLU A 229 4.08 0.24 18.27
CA GLU A 229 5.33 0.25 19.03
C GLU A 229 5.15 -0.39 20.40
N SER A 230 6.13 -1.18 20.83
CA SER A 230 6.19 -1.75 22.17
C SER A 230 7.63 -1.91 22.64
N ALA A 231 8.01 -1.23 23.70
CA ALA A 231 9.33 -1.37 24.35
C ALA A 231 10.53 -1.36 23.38
N GLY A 232 10.47 -0.54 22.33
CA GLY A 232 11.52 -0.44 21.30
C GLY A 232 11.46 -1.49 20.21
N ALA A 233 10.39 -2.26 20.12
CA ALA A 233 10.08 -3.17 19.02
C ALA A 233 8.81 -2.74 18.28
N VAL A 234 8.62 -3.25 17.07
CA VAL A 234 7.35 -3.16 16.32
C VAL A 234 6.63 -4.49 16.43
N LEU A 235 5.38 -4.44 16.87
CA LEU A 235 4.50 -5.58 16.99
C LEU A 235 3.33 -5.50 16.00
N THR A 236 2.75 -6.66 15.70
CA THR A 236 1.53 -6.76 14.86
C THR A 236 0.60 -7.84 15.39
N ARG A 237 -0.70 -7.66 15.17
CA ARG A 237 -1.75 -8.65 15.41
C ARG A 237 -2.86 -8.46 14.39
N ARG A 238 -3.42 -9.55 13.89
CA ARG A 238 -4.56 -9.47 12.96
C ARG A 238 -5.87 -9.57 13.71
N LEU A 239 -6.82 -8.78 13.26
CA LEU A 239 -8.22 -8.80 13.70
C LEU A 239 -9.13 -9.20 12.55
N GLY A 240 -10.20 -9.91 12.86
CA GLY A 240 -11.28 -10.17 11.90
C GLY A 240 -12.08 -8.91 11.58
N ILE A 241 -12.95 -9.02 10.60
CA ILE A 241 -13.77 -7.89 10.13
C ILE A 241 -14.72 -7.33 11.20
N THR A 242 -15.02 -8.10 12.25
CA THR A 242 -15.80 -7.68 13.42
C THR A 242 -14.95 -7.20 14.59
N GLY A 243 -13.64 -7.06 14.41
CA GLY A 243 -12.72 -6.64 15.46
C GLY A 243 -12.23 -7.75 16.39
N ALA A 244 -12.73 -8.99 16.27
CA ALA A 244 -12.24 -10.12 17.06
C ALA A 244 -10.80 -10.48 16.66
N THR A 245 -9.95 -10.85 17.63
CA THR A 245 -8.57 -11.25 17.37
C THR A 245 -8.51 -12.56 16.58
N LEU A 246 -7.73 -12.58 15.49
CA LEU A 246 -7.45 -13.77 14.68
C LEU A 246 -6.18 -14.50 15.16
N ASP A 247 -5.22 -13.76 15.67
CA ASP A 247 -3.96 -14.30 16.17
C ASP A 247 -4.03 -14.48 17.69
N ALA A 248 -3.50 -15.59 18.18
CA ALA A 248 -3.53 -15.93 19.63
C ALA A 248 -2.69 -14.96 20.48
N ALA A 249 -1.60 -14.41 19.91
CA ALA A 249 -0.70 -13.49 20.60
C ALA A 249 -0.10 -12.47 19.61
N ASP A 250 0.52 -11.45 20.18
CA ASP A 250 1.27 -10.44 19.44
C ASP A 250 2.48 -11.08 18.74
N ARG A 251 2.83 -10.55 17.59
CA ARG A 251 3.99 -10.99 16.82
C ARG A 251 4.97 -9.83 16.65
N GLN A 252 6.23 -10.08 16.98
CA GLN A 252 7.29 -9.14 16.66
C GLN A 252 7.56 -9.11 15.16
N VAL A 253 7.60 -7.91 14.61
CA VAL A 253 7.83 -7.63 13.18
C VAL A 253 9.32 -7.59 12.89
N ASN A 254 10.06 -6.75 13.59
CA ASN A 254 11.49 -6.54 13.38
C ASN A 254 12.32 -7.75 13.84
N THR A 255 13.35 -8.07 13.08
CA THR A 255 14.42 -9.02 13.45
C THR A 255 15.63 -8.32 14.06
N THR A 256 15.81 -7.03 13.74
CA THR A 256 16.85 -6.19 14.32
C THR A 256 16.54 -5.94 15.79
N ALA A 257 17.43 -6.39 16.67
CA ALA A 257 17.27 -6.31 18.12
C ALA A 257 18.02 -5.12 18.77
N THR A 258 18.86 -4.41 18.00
CA THR A 258 19.65 -3.29 18.51
C THR A 258 18.94 -1.95 18.31
N GLY A 259 19.06 -1.06 19.29
CA GLY A 259 18.46 0.27 19.24
C GLY A 259 16.94 0.25 19.44
N PHE A 260 16.26 1.21 18.80
CA PHE A 260 14.81 1.41 18.98
C PHE A 260 14.10 1.30 17.62
N GLN A 261 12.99 0.57 17.58
CA GLN A 261 12.12 0.43 16.42
C GLN A 261 10.84 1.22 16.69
N ARG A 262 10.52 2.21 15.83
CA ARG A 262 9.45 3.20 16.09
C ARG A 262 8.67 3.56 14.83
N SER A 263 7.58 4.32 15.02
CA SER A 263 6.78 4.94 13.95
C SER A 263 6.38 3.94 12.84
N PRO A 264 5.74 2.81 13.17
CA PRO A 264 5.37 1.83 12.15
C PRO A 264 4.28 2.38 11.22
N ALA A 265 4.34 1.96 9.96
CA ALA A 265 3.25 2.13 8.99
C ALA A 265 2.98 0.79 8.30
N VAL A 266 1.74 0.59 7.84
CA VAL A 266 1.30 -0.67 7.23
C VAL A 266 0.42 -0.40 6.02
N ALA A 267 0.62 -1.17 4.95
CA ALA A 267 -0.25 -1.22 3.78
C ALA A 267 -0.43 -2.66 3.31
N ALA A 268 -1.56 -2.95 2.70
CA ALA A 268 -1.86 -4.28 2.17
C ALA A 268 -2.19 -4.24 0.68
N ASP A 269 -1.86 -5.32 -0.02
CA ASP A 269 -2.23 -5.54 -1.41
C ASP A 269 -3.57 -6.32 -1.51
N PRO A 270 -4.22 -6.33 -2.67
CA PRO A 270 -5.48 -7.06 -2.87
C PRO A 270 -5.36 -8.58 -2.70
N SER A 271 -4.15 -9.14 -2.71
CA SER A 271 -3.91 -10.57 -2.44
C SER A 271 -3.82 -10.88 -0.94
N GLY A 272 -3.96 -9.86 -0.07
CA GLY A 272 -3.89 -10.00 1.38
C GLY A 272 -2.47 -10.10 1.94
N ASN A 273 -1.44 -9.84 1.12
CA ASN A 273 -0.11 -9.61 1.66
C ASN A 273 -0.05 -8.17 2.20
N TYR A 274 0.74 -7.97 3.25
CA TYR A 274 0.92 -6.64 3.81
C TYR A 274 2.38 -6.34 4.11
N ALA A 275 2.74 -5.09 3.91
CA ALA A 275 4.05 -4.54 4.18
C ALA A 275 3.99 -3.66 5.42
N ILE A 276 4.93 -3.84 6.31
CA ILE A 276 5.14 -3.01 7.49
C ILE A 276 6.50 -2.34 7.31
N VAL A 277 6.55 -1.02 7.47
CA VAL A 277 7.78 -0.23 7.48
C VAL A 277 7.90 0.52 8.80
N TRP A 278 9.12 0.81 9.24
CA TRP A 278 9.35 1.47 10.53
C TRP A 278 10.71 2.18 10.55
N GLU A 279 10.89 3.05 11.54
CA GLU A 279 12.18 3.64 11.88
C GLU A 279 12.99 2.68 12.73
N SER A 280 14.22 2.40 12.32
CA SER A 280 15.20 1.67 13.11
C SER A 280 16.33 2.61 13.54
N TRP A 281 16.35 2.95 14.82
CA TRP A 281 17.34 3.84 15.42
C TRP A 281 18.53 3.08 15.94
N GLY A 282 19.73 3.62 15.78
CA GLY A 282 20.93 3.11 16.43
C GLY A 282 20.81 3.17 17.96
N ALA A 283 21.64 2.38 18.66
CA ALA A 283 21.62 2.32 20.12
C ALA A 283 21.96 3.67 20.79
N ASP A 284 22.70 4.51 20.09
CA ASP A 284 23.09 5.86 20.53
C ASP A 284 22.01 6.92 20.23
N GLY A 285 20.96 6.56 19.48
CA GLY A 285 19.88 7.46 19.08
C GLY A 285 20.28 8.57 18.10
N SER A 286 21.47 8.50 17.49
CA SER A 286 21.98 9.56 16.60
C SER A 286 21.59 9.34 15.14
N THR A 287 21.43 8.10 14.73
CA THR A 287 21.11 7.71 13.36
C THR A 287 19.85 6.86 13.29
N SER A 288 19.09 7.01 12.21
CA SER A 288 17.95 6.15 11.94
C SER A 288 17.87 5.75 10.48
N ARG A 289 17.26 4.59 10.22
CA ARG A 289 16.99 4.06 8.88
C ARG A 289 15.56 3.56 8.79
N VAL A 290 15.00 3.63 7.60
CA VAL A 290 13.71 2.98 7.32
C VAL A 290 13.96 1.53 6.94
N LEU A 291 13.38 0.64 7.73
CA LEU A 291 13.35 -0.79 7.46
C LEU A 291 11.94 -1.24 7.11
N GLY A 292 11.82 -2.41 6.48
CA GLY A 292 10.53 -2.96 6.10
C GLY A 292 10.51 -4.47 6.14
N ARG A 293 9.30 -5.03 6.27
CA ARG A 293 9.06 -6.48 6.21
C ARG A 293 7.69 -6.76 5.62
N ARG A 294 7.59 -7.81 4.83
CA ARG A 294 6.34 -8.22 4.19
C ARG A 294 5.82 -9.52 4.78
N PHE A 295 4.52 -9.64 4.85
CA PHE A 295 3.82 -10.79 5.42
C PHE A 295 2.71 -11.29 4.50
N GLN A 296 2.45 -12.61 4.58
CA GLN A 296 1.24 -13.23 4.09
C GLN A 296 0.58 -13.97 5.26
N GLY A 297 -0.60 -13.51 5.66
CA GLY A 297 -1.19 -14.01 6.90
C GLY A 297 -0.26 -13.79 8.10
N VAL A 298 0.16 -14.86 8.76
CA VAL A 298 1.13 -14.80 9.89
C VAL A 298 2.57 -14.99 9.44
N SER A 299 2.81 -15.38 8.20
CA SER A 299 4.14 -15.78 7.71
C SER A 299 4.88 -14.58 7.13
N PRO A 300 6.10 -14.29 7.61
CA PRO A 300 6.95 -13.32 6.93
C PRO A 300 7.40 -13.88 5.57
N LEU A 301 7.39 -13.03 4.55
CA LEU A 301 7.84 -13.36 3.21
C LEU A 301 9.36 -13.14 3.02
N ASN A 302 9.99 -12.44 3.97
CA ASN A 302 11.44 -12.27 4.06
C ASN A 302 11.95 -12.71 5.43
N ALA A 303 13.11 -13.36 5.44
CA ALA A 303 13.70 -13.91 6.66
C ALA A 303 14.19 -12.81 7.60
N THR A 304 14.72 -11.71 7.05
CA THR A 304 15.30 -10.58 7.77
C THR A 304 14.66 -9.27 7.34
N ASP A 305 14.90 -8.22 8.10
CA ASP A 305 14.46 -6.87 7.78
C ASP A 305 15.08 -6.38 6.46
N LEU A 306 14.27 -5.78 5.61
CA LEU A 306 14.69 -5.15 4.36
C LEU A 306 15.10 -3.70 4.64
N THR A 307 16.30 -3.30 4.27
CA THR A 307 16.70 -1.90 4.29
C THR A 307 16.11 -1.18 3.08
N ILE A 308 15.22 -0.23 3.31
CA ILE A 308 14.54 0.51 2.23
C ILE A 308 15.53 1.43 1.51
N ASP A 309 16.37 2.14 2.25
CA ASP A 309 17.45 2.95 1.69
C ASP A 309 18.77 2.62 2.36
N ALA A 310 19.69 2.07 1.58
CA ALA A 310 21.05 1.75 2.03
C ALA A 310 22.04 2.92 1.84
N SER A 311 21.60 4.09 1.36
CA SER A 311 22.49 5.23 1.18
C SER A 311 23.00 5.72 2.53
N VAL A 312 24.33 5.88 2.63
CA VAL A 312 25.03 6.25 3.88
C VAL A 312 24.98 7.75 4.17
N ALA A 313 24.44 8.54 3.23
CA ALA A 313 24.50 10.00 3.30
C ALA A 313 23.47 10.61 4.27
N ALA A 314 22.33 9.94 4.48
CA ALA A 314 21.31 10.44 5.38
C ALA A 314 21.62 10.06 6.82
N THR A 315 21.69 11.04 7.69
CA THR A 315 21.95 10.83 9.12
C THR A 315 20.72 10.35 9.86
N GLN A 316 19.52 10.75 9.42
CA GLN A 316 18.25 10.34 10.02
C GLN A 316 17.17 10.18 8.95
N GLN A 317 16.50 9.04 8.99
CA GLN A 317 15.31 8.71 8.20
C GLN A 317 14.16 8.47 9.18
N ARG A 318 13.07 9.23 9.04
CA ARG A 318 11.98 9.27 10.04
C ARG A 318 10.61 9.26 9.38
N ASN A 319 9.56 9.01 10.20
CA ASN A 319 8.15 9.10 9.83
C ASN A 319 7.82 8.37 8.51
N PRO A 320 8.12 7.07 8.39
CA PRO A 320 7.83 6.36 7.16
C PRO A 320 6.33 6.21 6.91
N ALA A 321 5.93 6.35 5.66
CA ALA A 321 4.61 5.98 5.18
C ALA A 321 4.75 4.94 4.06
N VAL A 322 3.77 4.07 3.92
CA VAL A 322 3.75 3.02 2.89
C VAL A 322 2.37 2.90 2.26
N SER A 323 2.35 2.67 0.97
CA SER A 323 1.15 2.29 0.22
C SER A 323 1.50 1.18 -0.77
N SER A 324 0.52 0.35 -1.13
CA SER A 324 0.69 -0.76 -2.05
C SER A 324 -0.20 -0.58 -3.27
N ASP A 325 0.31 -0.97 -4.45
CA ASP A 325 -0.51 -1.09 -5.65
C ASP A 325 -1.18 -2.48 -5.75
N THR A 326 -2.00 -2.68 -6.79
CA THR A 326 -2.70 -3.95 -7.03
C THR A 326 -1.76 -5.09 -7.43
N LEU A 327 -0.54 -4.79 -7.86
CA LEU A 327 0.48 -5.77 -8.21
C LEU A 327 1.31 -6.20 -7.01
N GLY A 328 1.08 -5.59 -5.84
CA GLY A 328 1.82 -5.83 -4.61
C GLY A 328 3.20 -5.17 -4.57
N ASN A 329 3.44 -4.15 -5.40
CA ASN A 329 4.58 -3.26 -5.22
C ASN A 329 4.26 -2.28 -4.11
N TRP A 330 5.30 -1.82 -3.41
CA TRP A 330 5.18 -0.81 -2.36
C TRP A 330 5.81 0.50 -2.81
N LEU A 331 5.23 1.59 -2.41
CA LEU A 331 5.91 2.86 -2.35
C LEU A 331 6.08 3.22 -0.88
N VAL A 332 7.32 3.47 -0.49
CA VAL A 332 7.67 3.91 0.85
C VAL A 332 8.18 5.34 0.74
N SER A 333 7.63 6.24 1.55
CA SER A 333 8.14 7.61 1.69
C SER A 333 8.58 7.84 3.13
N TRP A 334 9.52 8.76 3.34
CA TRP A 334 10.04 9.12 4.67
C TRP A 334 10.67 10.51 4.66
N ASP A 335 10.79 11.10 5.85
CA ASP A 335 11.57 12.31 6.04
C ASP A 335 13.06 11.95 6.08
N SER A 336 13.87 12.64 5.31
CA SER A 336 15.31 12.38 5.22
C SER A 336 16.11 13.63 5.52
N LEU A 337 16.88 13.59 6.60
CA LEU A 337 17.79 14.67 6.94
C LEU A 337 19.08 14.51 6.11
N GLY A 338 19.42 15.51 5.33
CA GLY A 338 20.61 15.56 4.48
C GLY A 338 20.35 15.33 2.99
N ASP A 339 19.12 15.01 2.59
CA ASP A 339 18.71 14.95 1.18
C ASP A 339 18.13 16.29 0.67
N ASP A 340 17.77 17.19 1.58
CA ASP A 340 17.38 18.56 1.27
C ASP A 340 18.43 19.53 1.86
N PRO A 341 18.97 20.50 1.07
CA PRO A 341 19.96 21.45 1.56
C PRO A 341 19.46 22.36 2.68
N SER A 342 18.15 22.53 2.83
CA SER A 342 17.55 23.48 3.79
C SER A 342 17.03 22.82 5.07
N GLY A 343 17.06 21.47 5.17
CA GLY A 343 16.55 20.75 6.33
C GLY A 343 16.20 19.30 6.06
N ALA A 344 15.07 18.84 6.61
CA ALA A 344 14.51 17.55 6.29
C ALA A 344 13.71 17.62 4.98
N GLY A 345 14.07 16.79 4.01
CA GLY A 345 13.34 16.62 2.76
C GLY A 345 12.50 15.36 2.75
N LEU A 346 11.46 15.34 1.93
CA LEU A 346 10.63 14.17 1.73
C LEU A 346 11.15 13.36 0.56
N VAL A 347 11.44 12.10 0.80
CA VAL A 347 11.93 11.16 -0.21
C VAL A 347 11.02 9.94 -0.30
N ALA A 348 11.05 9.26 -1.44
CA ALA A 348 10.34 8.01 -1.64
C ALA A 348 11.17 6.99 -2.41
N ARG A 349 10.87 5.72 -2.22
CA ARG A 349 11.44 4.61 -2.97
C ARG A 349 10.40 3.54 -3.23
N GLN A 350 10.41 3.01 -4.44
CA GLN A 350 9.60 1.86 -4.81
C GLN A 350 10.31 0.56 -4.45
N ILE A 351 9.56 -0.39 -3.94
CA ILE A 351 9.97 -1.77 -3.70
C ILE A 351 9.04 -2.66 -4.53
N ASP A 352 9.60 -3.53 -5.36
CA ASP A 352 8.79 -4.45 -6.15
C ASP A 352 8.12 -5.54 -5.29
N ASN A 353 7.20 -6.27 -5.89
CA ASN A 353 6.51 -7.36 -5.20
C ASN A 353 7.42 -8.56 -4.88
N ARG A 354 8.68 -8.57 -5.37
CA ARG A 354 9.75 -9.51 -5.00
C ARG A 354 10.64 -8.97 -3.88
N GLN A 355 10.31 -7.79 -3.34
CA GLN A 355 11.01 -7.11 -2.25
C GLN A 355 12.38 -6.53 -2.66
N ASN A 356 12.58 -6.24 -3.95
CA ASN A 356 13.76 -5.55 -4.43
C ASN A 356 13.47 -4.04 -4.52
N PRO A 357 14.41 -3.19 -4.06
CA PRO A 357 14.33 -1.77 -4.34
C PRO A 357 14.39 -1.51 -5.84
N VAL A 358 13.46 -0.73 -6.36
CA VAL A 358 13.38 -0.34 -7.77
C VAL A 358 14.02 1.04 -7.93
N GLY A 359 15.15 1.10 -8.61
CA GLY A 359 15.86 2.36 -8.85
C GLY A 359 16.42 3.01 -7.58
N ALA A 360 16.82 4.29 -7.71
CA ALA A 360 17.25 5.13 -6.60
C ALA A 360 16.05 5.72 -5.85
N LYS A 361 16.26 6.21 -4.62
CA LYS A 361 15.25 7.06 -3.96
C LYS A 361 15.04 8.35 -4.75
N VAL A 362 13.87 8.96 -4.63
CA VAL A 362 13.49 10.19 -5.33
C VAL A 362 13.04 11.22 -4.30
N VAL A 363 13.47 12.46 -4.49
CA VAL A 363 13.01 13.61 -3.69
C VAL A 363 11.63 14.02 -4.19
N LEU A 364 10.64 14.05 -3.30
CA LEU A 364 9.26 14.43 -3.63
C LEU A 364 9.06 15.95 -3.60
N ASN A 365 9.67 16.66 -2.67
CA ASN A 365 9.62 18.12 -2.51
C ASN A 365 10.76 18.81 -3.26
N ASN A 366 10.75 18.84 -4.58
CA ASN A 366 11.87 19.33 -5.36
C ASN A 366 11.77 20.81 -5.82
N THR A 367 10.64 21.46 -5.59
CA THR A 367 10.42 22.88 -5.93
C THR A 367 10.18 23.75 -4.70
N LEU A 368 9.53 23.21 -3.68
CA LEU A 368 9.25 23.87 -2.42
C LEU A 368 10.16 23.28 -1.34
N THR A 369 11.41 23.73 -1.30
CA THR A 369 12.48 23.14 -0.47
C THR A 369 12.77 23.95 0.79
N ALA A 370 12.16 25.12 0.99
CA ALA A 370 12.45 25.98 2.14
C ALA A 370 11.91 25.39 3.45
N GLY A 371 12.78 25.19 4.45
CA GLY A 371 12.42 24.65 5.76
C GLY A 371 12.31 23.12 5.79
N ASP A 372 11.66 22.58 6.82
CA ASP A 372 11.50 21.15 7.00
C ASP A 372 10.21 20.64 6.35
N GLN A 373 10.33 19.61 5.49
CA GLN A 373 9.21 18.88 4.93
C GLN A 373 9.09 17.54 5.66
N THR A 374 7.98 17.35 6.36
CA THR A 374 7.81 16.21 7.29
C THR A 374 6.38 15.68 7.31
N LEU A 375 6.19 14.53 7.95
CA LEU A 375 4.91 13.87 8.19
C LEU A 375 4.13 13.62 6.91
N SER A 376 4.58 12.70 6.09
CA SER A 376 3.95 12.37 4.82
C SER A 376 2.75 11.43 4.97
N GLY A 377 1.67 11.74 4.23
CA GLY A 377 0.64 10.79 3.85
C GLY A 377 0.86 10.34 2.41
N LEU A 378 0.58 9.08 2.12
CA LEU A 378 0.83 8.47 0.82
C LEU A 378 -0.31 7.56 0.41
N THR A 379 -0.76 7.66 -0.83
CA THR A 379 -1.71 6.69 -1.40
C THR A 379 -1.29 6.28 -2.80
N LEU A 380 -1.45 4.99 -3.09
CA LEU A 380 -1.33 4.39 -4.42
C LEU A 380 -2.68 3.82 -4.84
N THR A 381 -3.02 4.00 -6.09
CA THR A 381 -4.26 3.51 -6.69
C THR A 381 -4.02 2.32 -7.61
N GLN A 382 -5.09 1.72 -8.10
CA GLN A 382 -5.02 0.57 -9.03
C GLN A 382 -4.22 0.86 -10.31
N GLY A 383 -4.16 2.09 -10.77
CA GLY A 383 -3.37 2.50 -11.93
C GLY A 383 -1.96 2.98 -11.57
N SER A 384 -1.40 2.55 -10.44
CA SER A 384 -0.10 3.00 -9.92
C SER A 384 0.02 4.53 -9.81
N ARG A 385 -1.11 5.24 -9.76
CA ARG A 385 -1.14 6.69 -9.52
C ARG A 385 -0.88 6.93 -8.05
N LEU A 386 -0.01 7.87 -7.79
CA LEU A 386 0.32 8.27 -6.44
C LEU A 386 -0.20 9.69 -6.15
N LEU A 387 -0.56 9.93 -4.91
CA LEU A 387 -0.57 11.26 -4.32
C LEU A 387 0.15 11.19 -2.97
N ALA A 388 1.18 11.99 -2.83
CA ALA A 388 1.89 12.23 -1.58
C ALA A 388 1.48 13.58 -1.01
N VAL A 389 1.30 13.67 0.29
CA VAL A 389 1.00 14.92 1.02
C VAL A 389 1.96 15.06 2.19
N TRP A 390 2.35 16.29 2.48
CA TRP A 390 3.26 16.59 3.59
C TRP A 390 2.98 17.98 4.16
N GLN A 391 3.51 18.23 5.34
CA GLN A 391 3.58 19.58 5.90
C GLN A 391 4.96 20.19 5.59
N SER A 392 4.97 21.45 5.23
CA SER A 392 6.16 22.25 5.03
C SER A 392 6.22 23.31 6.14
N LEU A 393 7.27 23.21 6.96
CA LEU A 393 7.48 24.12 8.09
C LEU A 393 8.53 25.16 7.70
N THR A 394 8.15 26.42 7.71
CA THR A 394 9.04 27.53 7.39
C THR A 394 9.28 28.37 8.65
N PRO A 395 10.32 28.06 9.46
CA PRO A 395 10.54 28.72 10.75
C PRO A 395 10.72 30.23 10.63
N ALA A 396 11.33 30.71 9.55
CA ALA A 396 11.53 32.14 9.32
C ALA A 396 10.23 32.92 9.07
N ALA A 397 9.19 32.24 8.60
CA ALA A 397 7.87 32.84 8.35
C ALA A 397 6.85 32.51 9.45
N ASP A 398 7.23 31.73 10.46
CA ASP A 398 6.33 31.20 11.50
C ASP A 398 5.06 30.61 10.89
N SER A 399 5.25 29.76 9.87
CA SER A 399 4.14 29.20 9.09
C SER A 399 4.32 27.70 8.86
N ALA A 400 3.19 27.01 8.74
CA ALA A 400 3.11 25.63 8.34
C ALA A 400 1.98 25.46 7.33
N VAL A 401 2.28 24.86 6.20
CA VAL A 401 1.33 24.64 5.10
C VAL A 401 1.29 23.17 4.71
N ILE A 402 0.18 22.75 4.12
CA ILE A 402 0.07 21.42 3.55
C ILE A 402 0.32 21.48 2.04
N GLU A 403 1.19 20.63 1.59
CA GLU A 403 1.58 20.49 0.19
C GLU A 403 1.31 19.07 -0.30
N ALA A 404 1.18 18.94 -1.61
CA ALA A 404 0.98 17.64 -2.24
C ALA A 404 1.67 17.56 -3.60
N ARG A 405 1.99 16.33 -4.00
CA ARG A 405 2.48 16.03 -5.34
C ARG A 405 1.85 14.75 -5.87
N SER A 406 1.28 14.84 -7.06
CA SER A 406 0.76 13.69 -7.79
C SER A 406 1.82 13.10 -8.70
N GLY A 407 1.66 11.81 -9.02
CA GLY A 407 2.54 11.13 -9.96
C GLY A 407 2.00 9.77 -10.35
N THR A 408 2.81 9.06 -11.11
CA THR A 408 2.62 7.64 -11.38
C THR A 408 3.90 6.93 -11.02
N LEU A 409 3.80 5.79 -10.35
CA LEU A 409 4.97 4.92 -10.27
C LEU A 409 5.34 4.47 -11.68
N ALA A 410 6.62 4.29 -11.90
CA ALA A 410 7.09 3.46 -12.99
C ALA A 410 6.76 2.00 -12.66
N GLY A 411 5.50 1.67 -12.65
CA GLY A 411 5.00 0.30 -12.66
C GLY A 411 4.72 0.00 -14.10
N GLY A 412 5.33 -1.03 -14.63
CA GLY A 412 5.30 -1.48 -16.00
C GLY A 412 4.54 -0.58 -16.97
N ASP A 413 5.26 0.20 -17.73
CA ASP A 413 4.64 0.94 -18.83
C ASP A 413 3.83 -0.04 -19.68
N PHE A 414 2.60 0.34 -19.98
CA PHE A 414 1.77 -0.48 -20.86
C PHE A 414 2.19 -0.23 -22.30
N TYR A 415 2.68 -1.26 -22.94
CA TYR A 415 3.03 -1.26 -24.35
C TYR A 415 1.97 -2.00 -25.13
N THR A 416 1.37 -1.33 -26.11
CA THR A 416 0.45 -2.00 -27.03
C THR A 416 1.23 -2.82 -28.05
N VAL A 417 0.74 -4.01 -28.36
CA VAL A 417 1.21 -4.80 -29.50
C VAL A 417 0.09 -4.94 -30.52
N GLN A 418 0.45 -5.21 -31.78
CA GLN A 418 -0.56 -5.64 -32.75
C GLN A 418 -1.24 -6.89 -32.19
N PRO A 419 -2.60 -6.95 -32.16
CA PRO A 419 -3.29 -8.12 -31.62
C PRO A 419 -2.73 -9.40 -32.20
N CYS A 420 -2.24 -10.28 -31.34
CA CYS A 420 -1.45 -11.44 -31.72
C CYS A 420 -1.89 -12.65 -30.92
N ARG A 421 -2.12 -13.78 -31.61
CA ARG A 421 -2.41 -15.04 -30.94
C ARG A 421 -1.16 -15.62 -30.31
N LEU A 422 -1.10 -15.56 -29.00
CA LEU A 422 0.03 -16.05 -28.21
C LEU A 422 -0.06 -17.54 -27.94
N LEU A 423 -1.27 -18.04 -27.65
CA LEU A 423 -1.53 -19.42 -27.23
C LEU A 423 -2.83 -19.92 -27.85
N ASP A 424 -2.81 -21.16 -28.37
CA ASP A 424 -4.03 -21.85 -28.82
C ASP A 424 -3.89 -23.37 -28.63
N THR A 425 -4.54 -23.90 -27.60
CA THR A 425 -4.45 -25.32 -27.26
C THR A 425 -5.18 -26.25 -28.23
N ARG A 426 -5.84 -25.73 -29.26
CA ARG A 426 -6.39 -26.55 -30.38
C ARG A 426 -5.34 -26.93 -31.38
N ASN A 427 -4.21 -26.20 -31.40
CA ASN A 427 -3.05 -26.51 -32.25
C ASN A 427 -2.38 -27.84 -31.83
N PRO A 428 -1.51 -28.44 -32.66
CA PRO A 428 -0.73 -29.58 -32.25
C PRO A 428 -0.03 -29.39 -30.89
N SER A 429 0.28 -30.52 -30.22
CA SER A 429 0.95 -30.49 -28.92
C SER A 429 2.27 -29.74 -28.99
N GLY A 430 2.46 -28.80 -28.05
CA GLY A 430 3.63 -27.94 -27.98
C GLY A 430 3.55 -26.95 -26.82
N PRO A 431 4.62 -26.15 -26.60
CA PRO A 431 4.70 -25.24 -25.45
C PRO A 431 3.54 -24.25 -25.34
N LEU A 432 3.06 -23.71 -26.47
CA LEU A 432 1.93 -22.78 -26.57
C LEU A 432 0.75 -23.36 -27.37
N GLY A 433 0.79 -24.67 -27.69
CA GLY A 433 -0.26 -25.41 -28.37
C GLY A 433 -1.00 -26.39 -27.45
N GLY A 434 -1.53 -27.48 -28.06
CA GLY A 434 -2.21 -28.54 -27.31
C GLY A 434 -1.32 -29.26 -26.28
N PRO A 435 -1.93 -30.15 -25.50
CA PRO A 435 -3.35 -30.52 -25.47
C PRO A 435 -4.27 -29.50 -24.82
N ALA A 436 -5.59 -29.75 -24.83
CA ALA A 436 -6.60 -29.02 -24.05
C ALA A 436 -6.27 -29.06 -22.56
N LEU A 437 -6.79 -28.10 -21.80
CA LEU A 437 -6.70 -28.07 -20.34
C LEU A 437 -7.62 -29.14 -19.75
N SER A 438 -7.07 -30.02 -18.91
CA SER A 438 -7.85 -31.00 -18.15
C SER A 438 -8.29 -30.41 -16.82
N SER A 439 -9.53 -30.70 -16.41
CA SER A 439 -10.08 -30.23 -15.13
C SER A 439 -9.19 -30.66 -13.95
N GLY A 440 -8.87 -29.70 -13.07
CA GLY A 440 -8.04 -29.92 -11.87
C GLY A 440 -6.54 -30.05 -12.13
N SER A 441 -6.08 -29.98 -13.39
CA SER A 441 -4.65 -30.04 -13.75
C SER A 441 -4.13 -28.67 -14.15
N GLN A 442 -3.09 -28.20 -13.46
CA GLN A 442 -2.35 -27.01 -13.85
C GLN A 442 -1.52 -27.26 -15.10
N ARG A 443 -1.49 -26.28 -16.00
CA ARG A 443 -0.56 -26.25 -17.11
C ARG A 443 0.18 -24.92 -17.16
N VAL A 444 1.51 -24.98 -17.30
CA VAL A 444 2.39 -23.81 -17.39
C VAL A 444 2.80 -23.58 -18.85
N PHE A 445 2.74 -22.32 -19.27
CA PHE A 445 3.05 -21.89 -20.63
C PHE A 445 4.23 -20.91 -20.61
N PRO A 446 5.34 -21.18 -21.34
CA PRO A 446 6.50 -20.31 -21.39
C PRO A 446 6.28 -19.15 -22.39
N VAL A 447 5.36 -18.24 -22.06
CA VAL A 447 4.83 -17.24 -23.00
C VAL A 447 5.87 -16.22 -23.46
N VAL A 448 6.84 -15.91 -22.62
CA VAL A 448 7.92 -14.97 -22.96
C VAL A 448 9.07 -15.69 -23.68
N ALA A 449 9.44 -16.89 -23.25
CA ALA A 449 10.56 -17.64 -23.81
C ALA A 449 10.41 -18.00 -25.32
N GLN A 450 9.18 -18.01 -25.81
CA GLN A 450 8.90 -18.32 -27.23
C GLN A 450 9.01 -17.09 -28.14
N SER A 451 9.26 -15.90 -27.59
CA SER A 451 9.41 -14.61 -28.33
C SER A 451 8.30 -14.32 -29.34
N LEU A 452 7.11 -14.89 -29.14
CA LEU A 452 5.94 -14.62 -29.97
C LEU A 452 5.32 -13.27 -29.57
N CYS A 453 4.64 -12.63 -30.50
CA CYS A 453 3.92 -11.38 -30.28
C CYS A 453 4.79 -10.18 -29.85
N GLY A 454 6.12 -10.27 -29.97
CA GLY A 454 7.00 -9.15 -29.58
C GLY A 454 7.03 -8.85 -28.08
N ILE A 455 6.67 -9.81 -27.23
CA ILE A 455 6.69 -9.65 -25.77
C ILE A 455 8.15 -9.77 -25.30
N PRO A 456 8.73 -8.75 -24.65
CA PRO A 456 10.11 -8.79 -24.18
C PRO A 456 10.26 -9.67 -22.94
N ALA A 457 11.48 -10.17 -22.71
CA ALA A 457 11.82 -10.96 -21.53
C ALA A 457 11.61 -10.21 -20.19
N THR A 458 11.53 -8.90 -20.26
CA THR A 458 11.30 -8.02 -19.11
C THR A 458 9.81 -7.80 -18.78
N ALA A 459 8.89 -8.33 -19.61
CA ALA A 459 7.45 -8.22 -19.36
C ALA A 459 7.07 -8.88 -18.04
N LYS A 460 6.25 -8.17 -17.25
CA LYS A 460 5.76 -8.59 -15.93
C LYS A 460 4.31 -9.03 -15.94
N ALA A 461 3.52 -8.49 -16.87
CA ALA A 461 2.12 -8.85 -17.07
C ALA A 461 1.73 -8.70 -18.53
N LEU A 462 0.64 -9.37 -18.91
CA LEU A 462 0.04 -9.28 -20.24
C LEU A 462 -1.38 -8.74 -20.14
N SER A 463 -1.77 -7.95 -21.13
CA SER A 463 -3.16 -7.63 -21.44
C SER A 463 -3.63 -8.58 -22.53
N VAL A 464 -4.62 -9.42 -22.22
CA VAL A 464 -5.04 -10.53 -23.08
C VAL A 464 -6.56 -10.60 -23.21
N ASN A 465 -7.01 -11.07 -24.37
CA ASN A 465 -8.34 -11.64 -24.52
C ASN A 465 -8.25 -13.15 -24.31
N VAL A 466 -8.97 -13.65 -23.30
CA VAL A 466 -8.98 -15.06 -22.89
C VAL A 466 -10.21 -15.73 -23.44
N THR A 467 -10.03 -16.76 -24.26
CA THR A 467 -11.16 -17.48 -24.86
C THR A 467 -11.15 -18.95 -24.45
N ALA A 468 -12.24 -19.42 -23.87
CA ALA A 468 -12.54 -20.83 -23.61
C ALA A 468 -13.40 -21.41 -24.72
N VAL A 469 -13.00 -22.60 -25.26
CA VAL A 469 -13.65 -23.23 -26.40
C VAL A 469 -13.91 -24.72 -26.15
N GLY A 470 -15.10 -25.19 -26.52
CA GLY A 470 -15.44 -26.61 -26.57
C GLY A 470 -15.59 -27.29 -25.21
N ALA A 471 -15.98 -26.55 -24.17
CA ALA A 471 -16.27 -27.13 -22.88
C ALA A 471 -17.55 -27.98 -22.89
N ALA A 472 -17.46 -29.20 -22.36
CA ALA A 472 -18.59 -30.14 -22.30
C ALA A 472 -19.53 -29.87 -21.11
N ALA A 473 -19.09 -29.13 -20.08
CA ALA A 473 -19.85 -28.80 -18.87
C ALA A 473 -19.54 -27.39 -18.39
N VAL A 474 -20.27 -26.93 -17.39
CA VAL A 474 -20.05 -25.64 -16.72
C VAL A 474 -18.69 -25.66 -16.02
N GLY A 475 -17.95 -24.59 -16.14
CA GLY A 475 -16.64 -24.47 -15.51
C GLY A 475 -16.03 -23.09 -15.64
N SER A 476 -14.74 -23.01 -15.26
CA SER A 476 -13.97 -21.78 -15.31
C SER A 476 -12.50 -22.06 -15.69
N VAL A 477 -11.81 -21.04 -16.16
CA VAL A 477 -10.35 -21.01 -16.27
C VAL A 477 -9.81 -19.89 -15.40
N ASN A 478 -8.82 -20.24 -14.58
CA ASN A 478 -7.98 -19.32 -13.81
C ASN A 478 -6.63 -19.18 -14.52
N LEU A 479 -6.14 -17.93 -14.63
CA LEU A 479 -4.79 -17.61 -15.10
C LEU A 479 -4.02 -16.95 -13.94
N TYR A 480 -2.77 -17.35 -13.77
CA TYR A 480 -1.92 -16.83 -12.67
C TYR A 480 -0.43 -17.03 -13.01
N PRO A 481 0.51 -16.39 -12.28
CA PRO A 481 1.94 -16.56 -12.48
C PRO A 481 2.36 -18.04 -12.44
N GLY A 482 3.22 -18.47 -13.35
CA GLY A 482 3.60 -19.87 -13.48
C GLY A 482 4.34 -20.47 -12.28
N ASP A 483 4.92 -19.62 -11.43
CA ASP A 483 5.61 -19.94 -10.16
C ASP A 483 4.73 -19.76 -8.92
N GLY A 484 3.47 -19.38 -9.09
CA GLY A 484 2.54 -19.10 -7.99
C GLY A 484 1.52 -20.22 -7.75
N PRO A 485 0.88 -20.25 -6.57
CA PRO A 485 -0.29 -21.08 -6.34
C PRO A 485 -1.47 -20.59 -7.18
N ALA A 486 -2.37 -21.50 -7.53
CA ALA A 486 -3.63 -21.14 -8.16
C ALA A 486 -4.43 -20.21 -7.23
N LEU A 487 -4.59 -18.96 -7.62
CA LEU A 487 -5.42 -18.00 -6.91
C LEU A 487 -6.88 -18.25 -7.28
N GLY A 488 -7.80 -18.03 -6.36
CA GLY A 488 -9.24 -18.25 -6.57
C GLY A 488 -9.92 -17.28 -7.56
N THR A 489 -9.15 -16.43 -8.24
CA THR A 489 -9.65 -15.46 -9.22
C THR A 489 -9.91 -16.14 -10.56
N VAL A 490 -11.17 -16.23 -10.94
CA VAL A 490 -11.59 -16.77 -12.23
C VAL A 490 -11.44 -15.69 -13.29
N VAL A 491 -10.82 -16.03 -14.42
CA VAL A 491 -10.64 -15.12 -15.56
C VAL A 491 -11.80 -15.27 -16.56
N VAL A 492 -12.21 -16.50 -16.84
CA VAL A 492 -13.35 -16.75 -17.74
C VAL A 492 -14.21 -17.89 -17.22
N ASN A 493 -15.52 -17.67 -17.15
CA ASN A 493 -16.52 -18.69 -16.86
C ASN A 493 -17.16 -19.16 -18.15
N PHE A 494 -17.45 -20.46 -18.27
CA PHE A 494 -18.07 -21.05 -19.45
C PHE A 494 -19.17 -22.05 -19.11
N SER A 495 -20.03 -22.30 -20.08
CA SER A 495 -21.12 -23.28 -19.99
C SER A 495 -21.30 -24.02 -21.34
N PRO A 496 -21.89 -25.23 -21.36
CA PRO A 496 -22.11 -25.99 -22.59
C PRO A 496 -23.07 -25.29 -23.58
N SER A 497 -23.92 -24.40 -23.08
CA SER A 497 -24.84 -23.62 -23.93
C SER A 497 -24.13 -22.58 -24.81
N ARG A 498 -22.85 -22.29 -24.53
CA ARG A 498 -22.00 -21.38 -25.30
C ARG A 498 -20.69 -22.08 -25.59
N SER A 499 -20.52 -22.54 -26.84
CA SER A 499 -19.33 -23.28 -27.28
C SER A 499 -18.04 -22.45 -27.25
N THR A 500 -18.15 -21.13 -27.18
CA THR A 500 -17.04 -20.19 -27.14
C THR A 500 -17.42 -18.99 -26.27
N ILE A 501 -16.61 -18.69 -25.27
CA ILE A 501 -16.74 -17.50 -24.42
C ILE A 501 -15.37 -16.83 -24.33
N ALA A 502 -15.34 -15.52 -24.45
CA ALA A 502 -14.16 -14.70 -24.32
C ALA A 502 -14.35 -13.60 -23.29
N ASP A 503 -13.29 -13.26 -22.57
CA ASP A 503 -13.23 -12.13 -21.64
C ASP A 503 -11.84 -11.49 -21.70
N ASN A 504 -11.73 -10.21 -21.32
CA ASN A 504 -10.47 -9.50 -21.27
C ASN A 504 -9.87 -9.59 -19.85
N ALA A 505 -8.56 -9.80 -19.79
CA ALA A 505 -7.85 -9.90 -18.53
C ALA A 505 -6.48 -9.25 -18.58
N HIS A 506 -6.01 -8.78 -17.42
CA HIS A 506 -4.63 -8.47 -17.15
C HIS A 506 -4.07 -9.61 -16.30
N VAL A 507 -3.08 -10.32 -16.82
CA VAL A 507 -2.54 -11.52 -16.18
C VAL A 507 -1.06 -11.32 -15.87
N LEU A 508 -0.69 -11.58 -14.61
CA LEU A 508 0.70 -11.53 -14.16
C LEU A 508 1.49 -12.72 -14.67
N LEU A 509 2.75 -12.50 -15.00
CA LEU A 509 3.72 -13.53 -15.35
C LEU A 509 4.50 -13.98 -14.12
N SER A 510 5.20 -15.11 -14.23
CA SER A 510 6.05 -15.65 -13.18
C SER A 510 6.99 -14.62 -12.59
N ARG A 511 7.14 -14.64 -11.28
CA ARG A 511 7.99 -13.73 -10.50
C ARG A 511 9.46 -14.17 -10.46
N ASP A 512 9.76 -15.42 -10.84
CA ASP A 512 11.12 -15.99 -10.91
C ASP A 512 11.94 -15.49 -12.11
N GLY A 513 11.36 -14.66 -12.97
CA GLY A 513 11.99 -14.14 -14.20
C GLY A 513 11.82 -15.06 -15.41
N SER A 514 11.19 -16.22 -15.28
CA SER A 514 10.93 -17.12 -16.41
C SER A 514 9.89 -16.57 -17.40
N GLY A 515 9.05 -15.62 -16.95
CA GLY A 515 7.96 -15.09 -17.76
C GLY A 515 6.87 -16.11 -18.10
N ASN A 516 6.72 -17.13 -17.28
CA ASN A 516 5.73 -18.18 -17.48
C ASN A 516 4.34 -17.75 -16.99
N LEU A 517 3.30 -18.31 -17.63
CA LEU A 517 1.90 -18.17 -17.27
C LEU A 517 1.32 -19.55 -16.94
N ALA A 518 0.62 -19.69 -15.82
CA ALA A 518 -0.12 -20.90 -15.49
C ALA A 518 -1.61 -20.75 -15.78
N ALA A 519 -2.23 -21.86 -16.21
CA ALA A 519 -3.67 -21.97 -16.36
C ALA A 519 -4.19 -23.21 -15.63
N LEU A 520 -5.34 -23.06 -14.96
CA LEU A 520 -6.07 -24.13 -14.30
C LEU A 520 -7.55 -24.08 -14.73
N ALA A 521 -8.03 -25.17 -15.33
CA ALA A 521 -9.45 -25.33 -15.62
C ALA A 521 -10.14 -26.08 -14.49
N THR A 522 -11.32 -25.62 -14.08
CA THR A 522 -12.22 -26.32 -13.16
C THR A 522 -13.53 -26.58 -13.87
N ILE A 523 -13.89 -27.84 -14.11
CA ILE A 523 -15.05 -28.25 -14.91
C ILE A 523 -15.90 -29.19 -14.07
N THR A 524 -17.19 -28.90 -13.95
CA THR A 524 -18.16 -29.74 -13.21
C THR A 524 -18.23 -31.13 -13.84
N GLY A 525 -17.98 -32.16 -13.05
CA GLY A 525 -17.96 -33.54 -13.53
C GLY A 525 -16.68 -33.94 -14.26
N GLY A 526 -15.67 -33.06 -14.33
CA GLY A 526 -14.41 -33.31 -15.05
C GLY A 526 -14.49 -32.96 -16.53
N GLY A 527 -13.44 -33.33 -17.30
CA GLY A 527 -13.36 -33.08 -18.74
C GLY A 527 -12.26 -32.11 -19.15
N GLN A 528 -12.38 -31.57 -20.33
CA GLN A 528 -11.38 -30.71 -20.95
C GLN A 528 -12.00 -29.46 -21.56
N VAL A 529 -11.20 -28.40 -21.69
CA VAL A 529 -11.54 -27.16 -22.39
C VAL A 529 -10.32 -26.63 -23.13
N HIS A 530 -10.51 -26.12 -24.32
CA HIS A 530 -9.44 -25.43 -25.04
C HIS A 530 -9.33 -23.98 -24.58
N LEU A 531 -8.09 -23.52 -24.46
CA LEU A 531 -7.71 -22.16 -24.11
C LEU A 531 -7.07 -21.46 -25.29
N ILE A 532 -7.49 -20.23 -25.56
CA ILE A 532 -6.88 -19.34 -26.53
C ILE A 532 -6.55 -18.04 -25.81
N LEU A 533 -5.36 -17.49 -26.02
CA LEU A 533 -4.95 -16.18 -25.56
C LEU A 533 -4.51 -15.31 -26.74
N ASP A 534 -5.20 -14.22 -26.94
CA ASP A 534 -4.81 -13.17 -27.87
C ASP A 534 -4.29 -11.97 -27.05
N VAL A 535 -3.04 -11.58 -27.30
CA VAL A 535 -2.36 -10.47 -26.59
C VAL A 535 -2.60 -9.16 -27.33
N ASN A 536 -2.92 -8.10 -26.63
CA ASN A 536 -3.04 -6.75 -27.14
C ASN A 536 -2.04 -5.76 -26.51
N GLY A 537 -1.33 -6.18 -25.49
CA GLY A 537 -0.28 -5.40 -24.83
C GLY A 537 0.39 -6.16 -23.69
N TYR A 538 1.46 -5.56 -23.17
CA TYR A 538 2.18 -6.06 -22.00
C TYR A 538 2.57 -4.90 -21.09
N TYR A 539 2.85 -5.23 -19.84
CA TYR A 539 3.41 -4.34 -18.83
C TYR A 539 4.86 -4.73 -18.57
N GLN A 540 5.75 -3.74 -18.54
CA GLN A 540 7.20 -3.95 -18.36
C GLN A 540 7.75 -3.29 -17.10
#